data_578e05e9a80ecd87a49ffb8ec5033823
#
_entry.id   578e05e9a80ecd87a49ffb8ec5033823
#
_cell.length_a   1.000
_cell.length_b   1.000
_cell.length_c   1.000
_cell.angle_alpha   90.00
_cell.angle_beta   90.00
_cell.angle_gamma   90.00
#
_symmetry.space_group_name_H-M   'P 1'
#
loop_
_entity.id
_entity.type
_entity.pdbx_description
1 polymer ?
#
loop_
_entity_poly.entity_id
_entity_poly.type
_entity_poly.pdbx_seq_one_letter_code
_entity_poly.pdbx_strand_id
1 'polypeptide(L)'
;MEKRQIGTYKFKVEPFSEDFTGRIAWGNLGNILLRCAQKHASERHFGFGPMSEEQWSWVFSRLIIEIEDRPLADADFSVSTWASGVVRQFTTRLFTIQDAAGREIGHAYSVWALIDLRTRQPVDLAQLSHFQNVLLPTPDFPIKGPGRIRLKPEETTQAVSIGRVSCCDLDSNGHANSIRLLEKVLDLFSKEWYEHNRLRRVEIAYAKETFYDQELHFYKAKREGGIYDVEIHHADGATAVKAQLTFAPIMPTTGS
;
A
#
# COMPACT_ATOMS: atom_id res chain seq x y z
N MET A 1 15.46 13.57 25.21
CA MET A 1 14.04 13.11 25.14
C MET A 1 14.02 11.88 24.25
N GLU A 2 13.71 10.73 24.81
CA GLU A 2 13.52 9.49 24.05
C GLU A 2 12.38 9.71 23.04
N LYS A 3 12.65 9.59 21.75
CA LYS A 3 11.62 9.72 20.71
C LYS A 3 10.68 8.52 20.85
N ARG A 4 9.40 8.76 21.06
CA ARG A 4 8.38 7.71 21.11
C ARG A 4 8.51 6.81 19.88
N GLN A 5 8.49 5.50 20.06
CA GLN A 5 8.60 4.53 18.96
C GLN A 5 7.46 4.67 17.95
N ILE A 6 6.27 5.09 18.39
CA ILE A 6 5.11 5.36 17.54
C ILE A 6 5.08 6.84 17.15
N GLY A 7 4.93 7.11 15.85
CA GLY A 7 4.64 8.45 15.32
C GLY A 7 3.17 8.57 14.97
N THR A 8 2.50 9.62 15.46
CA THR A 8 1.09 9.91 15.14
C THR A 8 1.00 11.23 14.40
N TYR A 9 0.30 11.23 13.28
CA TYR A 9 0.15 12.39 12.38
C TYR A 9 -1.32 12.64 12.11
N LYS A 10 -1.73 13.91 12.19
CA LYS A 10 -3.11 14.35 11.97
C LYS A 10 -3.27 14.83 10.54
N PHE A 11 -4.43 14.55 9.98
CA PHE A 11 -4.84 14.91 8.62
C PHE A 11 -6.29 15.35 8.62
N LYS A 12 -6.66 16.04 7.57
CA LYS A 12 -8.02 16.33 7.17
C LYS A 12 -8.21 15.82 5.75
N VAL A 13 -9.39 15.34 5.41
CA VAL A 13 -9.71 15.03 4.01
C VAL A 13 -9.96 16.35 3.30
N GLU A 14 -8.90 16.86 2.67
CA GLU A 14 -8.93 18.13 1.94
C GLU A 14 -9.84 18.03 0.71
N PRO A 15 -10.43 19.14 0.24
CA PRO A 15 -11.17 19.17 -1.02
C PRO A 15 -10.39 18.56 -2.17
N PHE A 16 -11.06 17.82 -3.05
CA PHE A 16 -10.49 17.07 -4.19
C PHE A 16 -9.58 15.88 -3.81
N SER A 17 -9.54 15.52 -2.52
CA SER A 17 -8.88 14.27 -2.04
C SER A 17 -9.85 13.11 -1.95
N GLU A 18 -11.15 13.36 -2.07
CA GLU A 18 -12.23 12.38 -2.06
C GLU A 18 -12.46 11.77 -3.46
N ASP A 19 -13.01 10.57 -3.47
CA ASP A 19 -13.56 9.95 -4.68
C ASP A 19 -15.08 10.17 -4.79
N PHE A 20 -15.69 9.60 -5.81
CA PHE A 20 -17.14 9.74 -6.08
C PHE A 20 -18.04 9.19 -4.96
N THR A 21 -17.49 8.48 -3.97
CA THR A 21 -18.22 8.03 -2.78
C THR A 21 -18.25 9.09 -1.67
N GLY A 22 -17.66 10.26 -1.89
CA GLY A 22 -17.52 11.32 -0.89
C GLY A 22 -16.56 10.98 0.25
N ARG A 23 -15.65 10.04 0.03
CA ARG A 23 -14.65 9.58 0.99
C ARG A 23 -13.26 9.78 0.42
N ILE A 24 -12.26 9.87 1.30
CA ILE A 24 -10.87 9.94 0.84
C ILE A 24 -10.60 8.85 -0.20
N ALA A 25 -10.05 9.23 -1.36
CA ALA A 25 -9.70 8.27 -2.40
C ALA A 25 -8.63 7.28 -1.91
N TRP A 26 -8.71 6.04 -2.36
CA TRP A 26 -7.75 4.99 -1.96
C TRP A 26 -6.31 5.36 -2.26
N GLY A 27 -6.05 6.00 -3.41
CA GLY A 27 -4.72 6.49 -3.76
C GLY A 27 -4.23 7.57 -2.79
N ASN A 28 -5.10 8.50 -2.40
CA ASN A 28 -4.75 9.55 -1.42
C ASN A 28 -4.48 8.95 -0.04
N LEU A 29 -5.28 7.99 0.41
CA LEU A 29 -5.03 7.27 1.67
C LEU A 29 -3.67 6.53 1.62
N GLY A 30 -3.39 5.81 0.52
CA GLY A 30 -2.11 5.15 0.31
C GLY A 30 -0.92 6.11 0.38
N ASN A 31 -1.02 7.26 -0.31
CA ASN A 31 0.01 8.31 -0.27
C ASN A 31 0.23 8.88 1.15
N ILE A 32 -0.85 9.04 1.94
CA ILE A 32 -0.76 9.48 3.34
C ILE A 32 -0.01 8.45 4.18
N LEU A 33 -0.31 7.15 4.04
CA LEU A 33 0.41 6.09 4.75
C LEU A 33 1.90 6.10 4.43
N LEU A 34 2.28 6.20 3.14
CA LEU A 34 3.68 6.28 2.72
C LEU A 34 4.36 7.54 3.25
N ARG A 35 3.67 8.69 3.25
CA ARG A 35 4.18 9.94 3.84
C ARG A 35 4.42 9.80 5.34
N CYS A 36 3.50 9.17 6.07
CA CYS A 36 3.68 8.88 7.51
C CYS A 36 4.90 7.97 7.74
N ALA A 37 5.06 6.94 6.91
CA ALA A 37 6.21 6.05 6.98
C ALA A 37 7.53 6.79 6.79
N GLN A 38 7.62 7.63 5.76
CA GLN A 38 8.80 8.44 5.46
C GLN A 38 9.11 9.43 6.59
N LYS A 39 8.11 10.19 7.05
CA LYS A 39 8.27 11.17 8.11
C LYS A 39 8.75 10.52 9.40
N HIS A 40 8.12 9.41 9.80
CA HIS A 40 8.51 8.63 10.97
C HIS A 40 9.96 8.11 10.87
N ALA A 41 10.35 7.60 9.71
CA ALA A 41 11.71 7.13 9.46
C ALA A 41 12.73 8.27 9.53
N SER A 42 12.43 9.42 8.92
CA SER A 42 13.31 10.61 8.95
C SER A 42 13.50 11.15 10.35
N GLU A 43 12.44 11.23 11.15
CA GLU A 43 12.48 11.68 12.55
C GLU A 43 13.36 10.78 13.45
N ARG A 44 13.65 9.55 13.01
CA ARG A 44 14.42 8.53 13.72
C ARG A 44 15.74 8.16 13.04
N HIS A 45 16.18 9.00 12.09
CA HIS A 45 17.47 8.88 11.39
C HIS A 45 17.68 7.59 10.58
N PHE A 46 16.58 6.97 10.09
CA PHE A 46 16.65 5.87 9.11
C PHE A 46 15.80 6.12 7.86
N GLY A 47 15.42 7.39 7.61
CA GLY A 47 14.77 7.84 6.37
C GLY A 47 15.74 8.02 5.20
N PHE A 48 15.25 8.58 4.10
CA PHE A 48 16.00 8.73 2.86
C PHE A 48 17.30 9.52 3.01
N GLY A 49 17.33 10.62 3.77
CA GLY A 49 18.52 11.45 3.92
C GLY A 49 19.74 10.68 4.45
N PRO A 50 19.69 10.11 5.67
CA PRO A 50 20.80 9.32 6.23
C PRO A 50 21.17 8.09 5.38
N MET A 51 20.19 7.43 4.75
CA MET A 51 20.44 6.27 3.89
C MET A 51 21.11 6.65 2.57
N SER A 52 20.87 7.87 2.05
CA SER A 52 21.50 8.31 0.80
C SER A 52 22.99 8.57 0.92
N GLU A 53 23.49 8.95 2.10
CA GLU A 53 24.93 9.08 2.37
C GLU A 53 25.65 7.75 2.25
N GLU A 54 25.01 6.65 2.66
CA GLU A 54 25.50 5.29 2.50
C GLU A 54 25.20 4.69 1.12
N GLN A 55 24.57 5.44 0.23
CA GLN A 55 24.05 4.97 -1.07
C GLN A 55 23.06 3.80 -0.94
N TRP A 56 22.25 3.81 0.10
CA TRP A 56 21.17 2.86 0.33
C TRP A 56 19.82 3.47 0.04
N SER A 57 18.89 2.64 -0.40
CA SER A 57 17.51 3.06 -0.67
C SER A 57 16.49 2.07 -0.13
N TRP A 58 15.40 2.60 0.43
CA TRP A 58 14.25 1.79 0.79
C TRP A 58 13.42 1.44 -0.45
N VAL A 59 13.20 0.15 -0.64
CA VAL A 59 12.30 -0.38 -1.67
C VAL A 59 11.01 -0.82 -1.03
N PHE A 60 9.91 -0.27 -1.53
CA PHE A 60 8.57 -0.60 -1.11
C PHE A 60 8.10 -1.88 -1.82
N SER A 61 7.85 -2.94 -1.06
CA SER A 61 7.55 -4.26 -1.60
C SER A 61 6.08 -4.62 -1.51
N ARG A 62 5.38 -4.20 -0.45
CA ARG A 62 3.98 -4.61 -0.22
C ARG A 62 3.23 -3.62 0.64
N LEU A 63 1.93 -3.45 0.34
CA LEU A 63 0.98 -2.71 1.14
C LEU A 63 -0.28 -3.54 1.37
N ILE A 64 -0.77 -3.53 2.60
CA ILE A 64 -2.08 -4.03 2.97
C ILE A 64 -2.81 -2.91 3.68
N ILE A 65 -4.03 -2.63 3.27
CA ILE A 65 -4.93 -1.70 3.97
C ILE A 65 -6.24 -2.45 4.23
N GLU A 66 -6.66 -2.46 5.49
CA GLU A 66 -7.95 -2.98 5.91
C GLU A 66 -8.67 -1.88 6.67
N ILE A 67 -9.86 -1.51 6.22
CA ILE A 67 -10.59 -0.36 6.77
C ILE A 67 -12.10 -0.60 6.70
N GLU A 68 -12.78 -0.27 7.80
CA GLU A 68 -14.25 -0.36 7.84
C GLU A 68 -14.89 0.69 6.96
N ASP A 69 -14.53 1.94 7.21
CA ASP A 69 -14.98 3.09 6.47
C ASP A 69 -13.86 4.11 6.31
N ARG A 70 -13.61 4.51 5.07
CA ARG A 70 -12.65 5.59 4.80
C ARG A 70 -13.24 6.92 5.31
N PRO A 71 -12.41 7.83 5.86
CA PRO A 71 -12.85 9.16 6.27
C PRO A 71 -13.64 9.88 5.18
N LEU A 72 -14.73 10.53 5.58
CA LEU A 72 -15.54 11.36 4.69
C LEU A 72 -14.79 12.64 4.28
N ALA A 73 -15.25 13.27 3.21
CA ALA A 73 -14.81 14.62 2.84
C ALA A 73 -14.91 15.57 4.05
N ASP A 74 -13.92 16.43 4.20
CA ASP A 74 -13.79 17.42 5.28
C ASP A 74 -13.61 16.85 6.71
N ALA A 75 -13.56 15.51 6.86
CA ALA A 75 -13.35 14.88 8.16
C ALA A 75 -11.88 14.91 8.59
N ASP A 76 -11.66 15.16 9.90
CA ASP A 76 -10.37 14.96 10.52
C ASP A 76 -10.12 13.50 10.83
N PHE A 77 -8.86 13.06 10.71
CA PHE A 77 -8.43 11.73 11.08
C PHE A 77 -6.95 11.73 11.45
N SER A 78 -6.46 10.63 12.01
CA SER A 78 -5.04 10.48 12.33
C SER A 78 -4.51 9.13 11.88
N VAL A 79 -3.21 9.09 11.63
CA VAL A 79 -2.47 7.87 11.30
C VAL A 79 -1.31 7.73 12.28
N SER A 80 -1.29 6.64 13.02
CA SER A 80 -0.16 6.22 13.84
C SER A 80 0.65 5.17 13.10
N THR A 81 1.99 5.21 13.19
CA THR A 81 2.87 4.26 12.51
C THR A 81 4.15 3.97 13.27
N TRP A 82 4.67 2.76 13.13
CA TRP A 82 5.94 2.30 13.68
C TRP A 82 6.52 1.14 12.86
N ALA A 83 7.83 0.92 12.96
CA ALA A 83 8.47 -0.29 12.44
C ALA A 83 8.30 -1.41 13.48
N SER A 84 7.79 -2.57 13.08
CA SER A 84 7.41 -3.63 14.03
C SER A 84 8.38 -4.81 14.08
N GLY A 85 9.14 -5.06 13.01
CA GLY A 85 10.05 -6.18 13.00
C GLY A 85 10.91 -6.29 11.75
N VAL A 86 11.87 -7.20 11.81
CA VAL A 86 12.75 -7.55 10.69
C VAL A 86 12.64 -9.05 10.43
N VAL A 87 12.48 -9.42 9.17
CA VAL A 87 12.52 -10.80 8.71
C VAL A 87 13.47 -10.86 7.51
N ARG A 88 14.68 -11.38 7.72
CA ARG A 88 15.77 -11.38 6.75
C ARG A 88 16.10 -9.94 6.31
N GLN A 89 16.05 -9.65 5.00
CA GLN A 89 16.28 -8.31 4.42
C GLN A 89 15.03 -7.41 4.45
N PHE A 90 13.91 -7.88 4.97
CA PHE A 90 12.67 -7.11 5.00
C PHE A 90 12.39 -6.57 6.39
N THR A 91 11.86 -5.34 6.44
CA THR A 91 11.22 -4.79 7.63
C THR A 91 9.73 -4.60 7.42
N THR A 92 8.99 -4.74 8.50
CA THR A 92 7.55 -4.54 8.53
C THR A 92 7.21 -3.26 9.26
N ARG A 93 6.21 -2.56 8.75
CA ARG A 93 5.68 -1.33 9.33
C ARG A 93 4.18 -1.43 9.47
N LEU A 94 3.69 -1.04 10.62
CA LEU A 94 2.28 -1.07 10.99
C LEU A 94 1.70 0.34 11.02
N PHE A 95 0.39 0.42 10.77
CA PHE A 95 -0.35 1.67 10.82
C PHE A 95 -1.73 1.44 11.44
N THR A 96 -2.13 2.35 12.33
CA THR A 96 -3.50 2.46 12.83
C THR A 96 -4.09 3.75 12.32
N ILE A 97 -5.30 3.68 11.77
CA ILE A 97 -6.07 4.82 11.27
C ILE A 97 -7.21 5.07 12.24
N GLN A 98 -7.32 6.31 12.74
CA GLN A 98 -8.32 6.69 13.72
C GLN A 98 -9.14 7.88 13.20
N ASP A 99 -10.44 7.88 13.47
CA ASP A 99 -11.31 9.02 13.19
C ASP A 99 -11.05 10.19 14.17
N ALA A 100 -11.78 11.28 13.99
CA ALA A 100 -11.66 12.48 14.83
C ALA A 100 -11.94 12.23 16.33
N ALA A 101 -12.74 11.21 16.64
CA ALA A 101 -13.05 10.81 18.02
C ALA A 101 -11.98 9.87 18.63
N GLY A 102 -10.98 9.48 17.84
CA GLY A 102 -9.92 8.54 18.26
C GLY A 102 -10.33 7.06 18.16
N ARG A 103 -11.47 6.74 17.53
CA ARG A 103 -11.87 5.36 17.27
C ARG A 103 -11.05 4.81 16.12
N GLU A 104 -10.53 3.60 16.28
CA GLU A 104 -9.84 2.89 15.21
C GLU A 104 -10.83 2.48 14.12
N ILE A 105 -10.59 2.95 12.90
CA ILE A 105 -11.43 2.70 11.73
C ILE A 105 -10.72 1.82 10.69
N GLY A 106 -9.43 1.60 10.86
CA GLY A 106 -8.67 0.75 9.96
C GLY A 106 -7.22 0.58 10.38
N HIS A 107 -6.59 -0.39 9.73
CA HIS A 107 -5.20 -0.77 9.94
C HIS A 107 -4.50 -0.93 8.60
N ALA A 108 -3.18 -0.74 8.60
CA ALA A 108 -2.38 -1.07 7.43
C ALA A 108 -1.06 -1.72 7.83
N TYR A 109 -0.50 -2.46 6.88
CA TYR A 109 0.73 -3.20 7.01
C TYR A 109 1.56 -2.98 5.75
N SER A 110 2.82 -2.64 5.90
CA SER A 110 3.71 -2.51 4.74
C SER A 110 5.02 -3.26 4.94
N VAL A 111 5.61 -3.70 3.82
CA VAL A 111 6.89 -4.41 3.78
C VAL A 111 7.88 -3.60 2.96
N TRP A 112 9.08 -3.44 3.49
CA TRP A 112 10.16 -2.70 2.89
C TRP A 112 11.44 -3.50 2.91
N ALA A 113 12.27 -3.33 1.88
CA ALA A 113 13.64 -3.81 1.86
C ALA A 113 14.61 -2.63 1.74
N LEU A 114 15.74 -2.70 2.41
CA LEU A 114 16.84 -1.77 2.19
C LEU A 114 17.79 -2.39 1.19
N ILE A 115 18.12 -1.66 0.12
CA ILE A 115 19.08 -2.11 -0.90
C ILE A 115 20.26 -1.17 -0.99
N ASP A 116 21.44 -1.72 -1.23
CA ASP A 116 22.62 -0.98 -1.63
C ASP A 116 22.54 -0.67 -3.14
N LEU A 117 22.55 0.62 -3.49
CA LEU A 117 22.36 1.07 -4.88
C LEU A 117 23.58 0.75 -5.78
N ARG A 118 24.75 0.53 -5.20
CA ARG A 118 25.98 0.17 -5.94
C ARG A 118 25.97 -1.29 -6.33
N THR A 119 25.63 -2.17 -5.36
CA THR A 119 25.68 -3.62 -5.56
C THR A 119 24.34 -4.19 -6.02
N ARG A 120 23.25 -3.43 -5.88
CA ARG A 120 21.86 -3.85 -6.12
C ARG A 120 21.43 -5.02 -5.23
N GLN A 121 22.13 -5.22 -4.11
CA GLN A 121 21.85 -6.30 -3.16
C GLN A 121 21.11 -5.78 -1.92
N PRO A 122 20.29 -6.61 -1.30
CA PRO A 122 19.67 -6.28 -0.03
C PRO A 122 20.71 -6.07 1.08
N VAL A 123 20.49 -5.05 1.91
CA VAL A 123 21.27 -4.80 3.13
C VAL A 123 20.69 -5.63 4.27
N ASP A 124 21.55 -6.27 5.03
CA ASP A 124 21.13 -7.03 6.21
C ASP A 124 20.74 -6.09 7.36
N LEU A 125 19.45 -5.91 7.56
CA LEU A 125 18.89 -5.03 8.59
C LEU A 125 19.21 -5.48 10.01
N ALA A 126 19.55 -6.76 10.23
CA ALA A 126 19.90 -7.27 11.56
C ALA A 126 21.25 -6.69 12.06
N GLN A 127 22.11 -6.27 11.13
CA GLN A 127 23.42 -5.67 11.45
C GLN A 127 23.33 -4.17 11.77
N LEU A 128 22.18 -3.53 11.52
CA LEU A 128 21.96 -2.11 11.78
C LEU A 128 21.46 -1.88 13.21
N SER A 129 22.38 -1.78 14.17
CA SER A 129 22.04 -1.64 15.60
C SER A 129 21.11 -0.46 15.88
N HIS A 130 21.34 0.68 15.20
CA HIS A 130 20.49 1.85 15.34
C HIS A 130 19.04 1.57 14.89
N PHE A 131 18.86 0.80 13.80
CA PHE A 131 17.54 0.43 13.32
C PHE A 131 16.82 -0.53 14.28
N GLN A 132 17.55 -1.47 14.90
CA GLN A 132 16.98 -2.39 15.88
C GLN A 132 16.37 -1.67 17.09
N ASN A 133 16.96 -0.55 17.51
CA ASN A 133 16.50 0.24 18.66
C ASN A 133 15.17 0.98 18.40
N VAL A 134 14.72 1.11 17.16
CA VAL A 134 13.45 1.78 16.82
C VAL A 134 12.30 0.80 16.56
N LEU A 135 12.56 -0.50 16.59
CA LEU A 135 11.54 -1.52 16.41
C LEU A 135 10.61 -1.62 17.63
N LEU A 136 9.32 -1.75 17.37
CA LEU A 136 8.29 -2.04 18.36
C LEU A 136 7.51 -3.29 17.93
N PRO A 137 7.94 -4.49 18.35
CA PRO A 137 7.25 -5.73 18.02
C PRO A 137 5.79 -5.69 18.50
N THR A 138 4.88 -6.04 17.61
CA THR A 138 3.43 -6.03 17.87
C THR A 138 2.82 -7.30 17.28
N PRO A 139 2.97 -8.47 17.93
CA PRO A 139 2.57 -9.76 17.38
C PRO A 139 1.06 -9.89 17.16
N ASP A 140 0.23 -9.27 18.03
CA ASP A 140 -1.23 -9.37 18.00
C ASP A 140 -1.89 -8.20 17.25
N PHE A 141 -1.19 -7.63 16.27
CA PHE A 141 -1.75 -6.51 15.49
C PHE A 141 -2.97 -6.98 14.68
N PRO A 142 -4.11 -6.25 14.72
CA PRO A 142 -5.41 -6.72 14.25
C PRO A 142 -5.56 -6.66 12.73
N ILE A 143 -4.58 -7.12 11.97
CA ILE A 143 -4.64 -7.25 10.51
C ILE A 143 -3.94 -8.53 10.08
N LYS A 144 -4.57 -9.28 9.21
CA LYS A 144 -3.94 -10.46 8.65
C LYS A 144 -2.72 -10.05 7.80
N GLY A 145 -1.58 -10.62 8.11
CA GLY A 145 -0.34 -10.39 7.36
C GLY A 145 -0.44 -10.84 5.91
N PRO A 146 0.64 -10.66 5.13
CA PRO A 146 0.66 -10.90 3.70
C PRO A 146 0.33 -12.35 3.32
N GLY A 147 -0.61 -12.50 2.36
CA GLY A 147 -0.99 -13.77 1.78
C GLY A 147 -0.17 -14.14 0.53
N ARG A 148 -0.38 -15.35 0.04
CA ARG A 148 0.10 -15.76 -1.28
C ARG A 148 -0.95 -15.41 -2.32
N ILE A 149 -0.66 -14.44 -3.16
CA ILE A 149 -1.51 -14.03 -4.29
C ILE A 149 -0.94 -14.68 -5.55
N ARG A 150 -1.76 -15.44 -6.27
CA ARG A 150 -1.37 -16.06 -7.54
C ARG A 150 -2.60 -16.41 -8.36
N LEU A 151 -2.63 -15.96 -9.59
CA LEU A 151 -3.53 -16.46 -10.61
C LEU A 151 -3.03 -17.80 -11.13
N LYS A 152 -3.97 -18.64 -11.57
CA LYS A 152 -3.64 -19.90 -12.26
C LYS A 152 -3.26 -19.59 -13.71
N PRO A 153 -2.47 -20.45 -14.39
CA PRO A 153 -2.08 -20.22 -15.78
C PRO A 153 -3.27 -19.96 -16.72
N GLU A 154 -4.38 -20.70 -16.55
CA GLU A 154 -5.60 -20.53 -17.34
C GLU A 154 -6.29 -19.16 -17.10
N GLU A 155 -6.10 -18.54 -15.95
CA GLU A 155 -6.67 -17.21 -15.60
C GLU A 155 -5.84 -16.06 -16.18
N THR A 156 -4.68 -16.34 -16.77
CA THR A 156 -3.78 -15.34 -17.39
C THR A 156 -3.65 -15.53 -18.90
N THR A 157 -4.56 -16.27 -19.53
CA THR A 157 -4.57 -16.50 -20.99
C THR A 157 -5.10 -15.29 -21.76
N GLN A 158 -6.03 -14.54 -21.17
CA GLN A 158 -6.63 -13.36 -21.78
C GLN A 158 -6.68 -12.22 -20.77
N ALA A 159 -6.06 -11.10 -21.10
CA ALA A 159 -6.12 -9.90 -20.28
C ALA A 159 -7.54 -9.31 -20.28
N VAL A 160 -8.02 -8.90 -19.11
CA VAL A 160 -9.31 -8.18 -18.98
C VAL A 160 -9.19 -6.71 -19.37
N SER A 161 -7.97 -6.18 -19.38
CA SER A 161 -7.63 -4.83 -19.85
C SER A 161 -6.17 -4.78 -20.25
N ILE A 162 -5.83 -3.86 -21.14
CA ILE A 162 -4.46 -3.53 -21.54
C ILE A 162 -4.30 -2.02 -21.35
N GLY A 163 -3.21 -1.61 -20.75
CA GLY A 163 -2.89 -0.21 -20.52
C GLY A 163 -1.41 0.05 -20.74
N ARG A 164 -0.97 1.26 -20.43
CA ARG A 164 0.42 1.69 -20.62
C ARG A 164 0.81 2.64 -19.49
N VAL A 165 2.07 2.66 -19.13
CA VAL A 165 2.61 3.62 -18.15
C VAL A 165 2.78 4.98 -18.79
N SER A 166 2.09 5.97 -18.26
CA SER A 166 2.10 7.36 -18.72
C SER A 166 3.03 8.23 -17.89
N CYS A 167 3.35 9.44 -18.34
CA CYS A 167 4.20 10.38 -17.59
C CYS A 167 3.67 10.68 -16.18
N CYS A 168 2.35 10.82 -16.02
CA CYS A 168 1.72 11.08 -14.73
C CYS A 168 1.76 9.89 -13.76
N ASP A 169 2.13 8.70 -14.24
CA ASP A 169 2.30 7.51 -13.41
C ASP A 169 3.68 7.46 -12.76
N LEU A 170 4.66 8.27 -13.20
CA LEU A 170 6.05 8.16 -12.79
C LEU A 170 6.33 8.84 -11.44
N ASP A 171 7.21 8.24 -10.66
CA ASP A 171 7.85 8.85 -9.50
C ASP A 171 9.13 9.61 -9.89
N SER A 172 9.82 10.20 -8.91
CA SER A 172 11.06 10.94 -9.11
C SER A 172 12.25 10.07 -9.58
N ASN A 173 12.14 8.75 -9.50
CA ASN A 173 13.15 7.80 -9.98
C ASN A 173 12.86 7.34 -11.42
N GLY A 174 11.75 7.81 -12.01
CA GLY A 174 11.32 7.40 -13.35
C GLY A 174 10.62 6.03 -13.39
N HIS A 175 10.25 5.49 -12.25
CA HIS A 175 9.48 4.25 -12.15
C HIS A 175 7.99 4.56 -12.01
N ALA A 176 7.13 3.63 -12.44
CA ALA A 176 5.71 3.72 -12.14
C ALA A 176 5.49 3.74 -10.63
N ASN A 177 4.87 4.82 -10.13
CA ASN A 177 4.59 5.01 -8.71
C ASN A 177 3.68 3.89 -8.19
N SER A 178 4.03 3.34 -7.03
CA SER A 178 3.31 2.22 -6.41
C SER A 178 1.82 2.50 -6.22
N ILE A 179 1.47 3.73 -5.84
CA ILE A 179 0.06 4.10 -5.63
C ILE A 179 -0.67 4.26 -6.95
N ARG A 180 -0.01 4.73 -8.02
CA ARG A 180 -0.59 4.74 -9.37
C ARG A 180 -0.89 3.34 -9.88
N LEU A 181 -0.02 2.37 -9.60
CA LEU A 181 -0.28 0.95 -9.92
C LEU A 181 -1.45 0.40 -9.09
N LEU A 182 -1.59 0.80 -7.82
CA LEU A 182 -2.77 0.47 -7.01
C LEU A 182 -4.05 1.04 -7.63
N GLU A 183 -4.05 2.31 -8.05
CA GLU A 183 -5.21 2.95 -8.71
C GLU A 183 -5.60 2.20 -9.97
N LYS A 184 -4.63 1.81 -10.82
CA LYS A 184 -4.88 0.98 -12.01
C LYS A 184 -5.51 -0.40 -11.69
N VAL A 185 -5.16 -1.00 -10.55
CA VAL A 185 -5.81 -2.24 -10.07
C VAL A 185 -7.27 -1.96 -9.69
N LEU A 186 -7.53 -0.83 -9.01
CA LEU A 186 -8.89 -0.45 -8.60
C LEU A 186 -9.78 -0.10 -9.79
N ASP A 187 -9.22 0.46 -10.86
CA ASP A 187 -9.92 0.81 -12.10
C ASP A 187 -10.44 -0.41 -12.89
N LEU A 188 -10.05 -1.63 -12.51
CA LEU A 188 -10.62 -2.86 -13.08
C LEU A 188 -12.06 -3.14 -12.61
N PHE A 189 -12.60 -2.33 -11.73
CA PHE A 189 -13.96 -2.43 -11.22
C PHE A 189 -14.74 -1.18 -11.62
N SER A 190 -15.95 -1.38 -12.13
CA SER A 190 -16.78 -0.27 -12.59
C SER A 190 -17.31 0.59 -11.44
N LYS A 191 -17.72 1.83 -11.74
CA LYS A 191 -18.40 2.71 -10.79
C LYS A 191 -19.62 2.01 -10.16
N GLU A 192 -20.44 1.36 -11.00
CA GLU A 192 -21.61 0.60 -10.56
C GLU A 192 -21.23 -0.52 -9.56
N TRP A 193 -20.09 -1.20 -9.78
CA TRP A 193 -19.59 -2.18 -8.82
C TRP A 193 -19.37 -1.55 -7.44
N TYR A 194 -18.70 -0.41 -7.38
CA TYR A 194 -18.44 0.31 -6.13
C TYR A 194 -19.70 0.90 -5.48
N GLU A 195 -20.75 1.19 -6.22
CA GLU A 195 -22.04 1.64 -5.69
C GLU A 195 -22.74 0.55 -4.88
N HIS A 196 -22.46 -0.73 -5.19
CA HIS A 196 -23.08 -1.89 -4.52
C HIS A 196 -22.12 -2.65 -3.60
N ASN A 197 -20.82 -2.39 -3.69
CA ASN A 197 -19.80 -3.13 -2.96
C ASN A 197 -18.75 -2.18 -2.37
N ARG A 198 -18.49 -2.35 -1.09
CA ARG A 198 -17.45 -1.61 -0.39
C ARG A 198 -16.15 -2.40 -0.37
N LEU A 199 -15.08 -1.80 -0.85
CA LEU A 199 -13.74 -2.36 -0.69
C LEU A 199 -13.33 -2.27 0.78
N ARG A 200 -13.07 -3.41 1.42
CA ARG A 200 -12.73 -3.54 2.85
C ARG A 200 -11.25 -3.79 3.06
N ARG A 201 -10.63 -4.50 2.14
CA ARG A 201 -9.23 -4.84 2.21
C ARG A 201 -8.61 -4.80 0.82
N VAL A 202 -7.46 -4.19 0.73
CA VAL A 202 -6.58 -4.30 -0.42
C VAL A 202 -5.21 -4.80 0.05
N GLU A 203 -4.68 -5.80 -0.63
CA GLU A 203 -3.31 -6.24 -0.51
C GLU A 203 -2.66 -6.13 -1.88
N ILE A 204 -1.52 -5.44 -1.97
CA ILE A 204 -0.78 -5.27 -3.22
C ILE A 204 0.71 -5.55 -2.98
N ALA A 205 1.32 -6.32 -3.86
CA ALA A 205 2.74 -6.65 -3.84
C ALA A 205 3.37 -6.24 -5.18
N TYR A 206 4.49 -5.55 -5.11
CA TYR A 206 5.26 -5.08 -6.25
C TYR A 206 6.42 -6.04 -6.49
N ALA A 207 6.39 -6.73 -7.64
CA ALA A 207 7.31 -7.81 -7.95
C ALA A 207 8.44 -7.38 -8.89
N LYS A 208 8.17 -6.43 -9.79
CA LYS A 208 9.13 -5.93 -10.78
C LYS A 208 8.91 -4.44 -11.02
N GLU A 209 10.00 -3.69 -11.15
CA GLU A 209 9.97 -2.27 -11.54
C GLU A 209 9.29 -2.11 -12.90
N THR A 210 8.56 -1.03 -13.06
CA THR A 210 7.79 -0.71 -14.25
C THR A 210 8.14 0.71 -14.69
N PHE A 211 8.41 0.89 -15.98
CA PHE A 211 8.96 2.13 -16.54
C PHE A 211 8.01 2.81 -17.52
N TYR A 212 8.33 4.03 -17.88
CA TYR A 212 7.62 4.80 -18.89
C TYR A 212 7.37 3.99 -20.18
N ASP A 213 6.20 4.13 -20.75
CA ASP A 213 5.74 3.53 -22.00
C ASP A 213 5.66 2.00 -22.02
N GLN A 214 5.93 1.32 -20.92
CA GLN A 214 5.72 -0.13 -20.84
C GLN A 214 4.23 -0.47 -20.91
N GLU A 215 3.92 -1.47 -21.72
CA GLU A 215 2.59 -2.05 -21.83
C GLU A 215 2.29 -2.95 -20.64
N LEU A 216 1.09 -2.83 -20.10
CA LEU A 216 0.60 -3.54 -18.94
C LEU A 216 -0.64 -4.35 -19.30
N HIS A 217 -0.59 -5.65 -19.02
CA HIS A 217 -1.69 -6.59 -19.20
C HIS A 217 -2.29 -6.91 -17.84
N PHE A 218 -3.58 -6.66 -17.69
CA PHE A 218 -4.30 -6.83 -16.43
C PHE A 218 -5.12 -8.12 -16.45
N TYR A 219 -4.96 -8.92 -15.43
CA TYR A 219 -5.68 -10.17 -15.24
C TYR A 219 -6.43 -10.14 -13.92
N LYS A 220 -7.66 -10.63 -13.91
CA LYS A 220 -8.53 -10.61 -12.72
C LYS A 220 -9.30 -11.91 -12.61
N ALA A 221 -9.27 -12.54 -11.43
CA ALA A 221 -10.06 -13.71 -11.12
C ALA A 221 -10.87 -13.52 -9.84
N LYS A 222 -12.14 -13.93 -9.88
CA LYS A 222 -13.02 -13.91 -8.72
C LYS A 222 -12.77 -15.15 -7.86
N ARG A 223 -12.75 -14.96 -6.54
CA ARG A 223 -12.71 -15.99 -5.52
C ARG A 223 -14.01 -15.96 -4.71
N GLU A 224 -14.18 -16.91 -3.81
CA GLU A 224 -15.29 -16.90 -2.86
C GLU A 224 -15.22 -15.71 -1.89
N GLY A 225 -16.34 -15.35 -1.27
CA GLY A 225 -16.40 -14.33 -0.23
C GLY A 225 -16.14 -12.89 -0.70
N GLY A 226 -16.40 -12.56 -1.98
CA GLY A 226 -16.18 -11.20 -2.50
C GLY A 226 -14.71 -10.87 -2.72
N ILE A 227 -13.84 -11.88 -2.80
CA ILE A 227 -12.40 -11.72 -3.01
C ILE A 227 -12.09 -11.75 -4.51
N TYR A 228 -11.15 -10.91 -4.93
CA TYR A 228 -10.61 -10.86 -6.29
C TYR A 228 -9.10 -10.86 -6.24
N ASP A 229 -8.47 -11.79 -6.96
CA ASP A 229 -7.05 -11.75 -7.25
C ASP A 229 -6.81 -11.03 -8.56
N VAL A 230 -5.79 -10.20 -8.59
CA VAL A 230 -5.37 -9.40 -9.77
C VAL A 230 -3.87 -9.59 -9.96
N GLU A 231 -3.45 -9.75 -11.21
CA GLU A 231 -2.04 -9.63 -11.59
C GLU A 231 -1.90 -8.61 -12.72
N ILE A 232 -0.83 -7.83 -12.68
CA ILE A 232 -0.39 -6.98 -13.80
C ILE A 232 0.90 -7.58 -14.33
N HIS A 233 0.91 -7.89 -15.63
CA HIS A 233 2.09 -8.39 -16.32
C HIS A 233 2.60 -7.37 -17.33
N HIS A 234 3.90 -7.34 -17.55
CA HIS A 234 4.50 -6.69 -18.71
C HIS A 234 4.23 -7.51 -19.98
N ALA A 235 4.44 -6.91 -21.15
CA ALA A 235 4.24 -7.58 -22.44
C ALA A 235 5.11 -8.84 -22.62
N ASP A 236 6.25 -8.94 -21.91
CA ASP A 236 7.12 -10.11 -21.88
C ASP A 236 6.59 -11.25 -20.97
N GLY A 237 5.42 -11.06 -20.35
CA GLY A 237 4.80 -12.00 -19.42
C GLY A 237 5.34 -11.92 -17.98
N ALA A 238 6.33 -11.08 -17.70
CA ALA A 238 6.82 -10.93 -16.33
C ALA A 238 5.78 -10.23 -15.45
N THR A 239 5.53 -10.79 -14.28
CA THR A 239 4.60 -10.18 -13.31
C THR A 239 5.21 -8.94 -12.69
N ALA A 240 4.54 -7.80 -12.83
CA ALA A 240 4.90 -6.52 -12.21
C ALA A 240 4.22 -6.35 -10.85
N VAL A 241 2.92 -6.67 -10.78
CA VAL A 241 2.11 -6.48 -9.57
C VAL A 241 1.23 -7.70 -9.33
N LYS A 242 1.02 -8.00 -8.05
CA LYS A 242 -0.02 -8.93 -7.57
C LYS A 242 -0.87 -8.23 -6.54
N ALA A 243 -2.18 -8.32 -6.67
CA ALA A 243 -3.09 -7.71 -5.72
C ALA A 243 -4.25 -8.64 -5.37
N GLN A 244 -4.76 -8.50 -4.15
CA GLN A 244 -5.99 -9.13 -3.70
C GLN A 244 -6.89 -8.06 -3.10
N LEU A 245 -8.14 -8.04 -3.55
CA LEU A 245 -9.16 -7.11 -3.08
C LEU A 245 -10.31 -7.89 -2.44
N THR A 246 -10.76 -7.45 -1.27
CA THR A 246 -11.92 -8.02 -0.59
C THR A 246 -13.02 -6.99 -0.51
N PHE A 247 -14.15 -7.30 -1.11
CA PHE A 247 -15.34 -6.47 -1.11
C PHE A 247 -16.41 -7.06 -0.21
N ALA A 248 -17.17 -6.18 0.43
CA ALA A 248 -18.41 -6.53 1.12
C ALA A 248 -19.59 -5.82 0.46
N PRO A 249 -20.75 -6.47 0.31
CA PRO A 249 -21.95 -5.81 -0.19
C PRO A 249 -22.32 -4.61 0.69
N ILE A 250 -22.76 -3.53 0.06
CA ILE A 250 -23.40 -2.41 0.77
C ILE A 250 -24.84 -2.82 1.00
N MET A 251 -25.20 -3.08 2.27
CA MET A 251 -26.59 -3.37 2.63
C MET A 251 -27.43 -2.11 2.35
N PRO A 252 -28.56 -2.25 1.67
CA PRO A 252 -29.50 -1.14 1.57
C PRO A 252 -29.86 -0.66 2.97
N THR A 253 -29.73 0.62 3.24
CA THR A 253 -30.32 1.21 4.44
C THR A 253 -31.82 0.97 4.34
N THR A 254 -32.36 0.05 5.16
CA THR A 254 -33.79 -0.06 5.33
C THR A 254 -34.26 1.30 5.87
N GLY A 255 -34.80 2.11 4.96
CA GLY A 255 -35.34 3.41 5.30
C GLY A 255 -36.42 3.23 6.41
N SER A 256 -36.21 3.91 7.49
CA SER A 256 -37.20 4.17 8.51
C SER A 256 -38.03 5.35 8.10
#